data_93c9f85ffa31365d1f4fc4adb108c1c9
#
_entry.id   93c9f85ffa31365d1f4fc4adb108c1c9
#
_cell.length_a   1.000
_cell.length_b   1.000
_cell.length_c   1.000
_cell.angle_alpha   90.00
_cell.angle_beta   90.00
_cell.angle_gamma   90.00
#
_symmetry.space_group_name_H-M   'P 1'
#
loop_
_entity.id
_entity.type
_entity.pdbx_description
1 polymer ?
#
loop_
_entity_poly.entity_id
_entity_poly.type
_entity_poly.pdbx_seq_one_letter_code
_entity_poly.pdbx_strand_id
1 'polypeptide(L)'
;KSAAVMNIFTGGLSLFINFVNLVQGNYYAAGTGLLFCFTYLFVAFSKILKLNPVPFAWFSTFVAVNAVVFGTIEGFLGSEVLGITPDLRWAGIWYLWAILWGTAFVEDIMGKKLGKFVPGLQVFEGVVTAWIPGVMMLLGVW
;
A
#
# COMPACT_ATOMS: atom_id res chain seq x y z
N LYS A 1 -19.21 -1.38 9.06
CA LYS A 1 -19.52 -0.16 8.28
C LYS A 1 -18.50 0.95 8.55
N SER A 2 -18.12 1.24 9.81
CA SER A 2 -17.18 2.33 10.16
C SER A 2 -15.82 2.19 9.48
N ALA A 3 -15.23 1.00 9.44
CA ALA A 3 -13.97 0.76 8.73
C ALA A 3 -14.05 1.05 7.22
N ALA A 4 -15.20 0.78 6.59
CA ALA A 4 -15.40 1.11 5.17
C ALA A 4 -15.40 2.63 4.94
N VAL A 5 -15.99 3.40 5.85
CA VAL A 5 -15.98 4.88 5.77
C VAL A 5 -14.55 5.41 5.87
N MET A 6 -13.74 4.90 6.81
CA MET A 6 -12.33 5.28 6.92
C MET A 6 -11.54 4.95 5.65
N ASN A 7 -11.77 3.79 5.08
CA ASN A 7 -11.13 3.41 3.81
C ASN A 7 -11.55 4.32 2.64
N ILE A 8 -12.80 4.83 2.61
CA ILE A 8 -13.21 5.82 1.61
C ILE A 8 -12.45 7.14 1.81
N PHE A 9 -12.31 7.62 3.04
CA PHE A 9 -11.56 8.85 3.31
C PHE A 9 -10.09 8.70 2.94
N THR A 10 -9.46 7.61 3.36
CA THR A 10 -8.04 7.34 3.04
C THR A 10 -7.85 7.19 1.53
N GLY A 11 -8.68 6.38 0.87
CA GLY A 11 -8.60 6.17 -0.57
C GLY A 11 -8.93 7.44 -1.37
N GLY A 12 -9.92 8.21 -0.96
CA GLY A 12 -10.29 9.46 -1.61
C GLY A 12 -9.20 10.52 -1.49
N LEU A 13 -8.60 10.69 -0.30
CA LEU A 13 -7.47 11.59 -0.11
C LEU A 13 -6.26 11.14 -0.94
N SER A 14 -5.95 9.84 -0.92
CA SER A 14 -4.88 9.28 -1.73
C SER A 14 -5.12 9.49 -3.23
N LEU A 15 -6.37 9.33 -3.72
CA LEU A 15 -6.72 9.60 -5.11
C LEU A 15 -6.45 11.06 -5.48
N PHE A 16 -6.84 12.00 -4.64
CA PHE A 16 -6.60 13.42 -4.87
C PHE A 16 -5.10 13.75 -4.92
N ILE A 17 -4.31 13.25 -3.96
CA ILE A 17 -2.85 13.47 -3.93
C ILE A 17 -2.19 12.90 -5.18
N ASN A 18 -2.56 11.70 -5.60
CA ASN A 18 -1.98 11.06 -6.78
C ASN A 18 -2.42 11.71 -8.09
N PHE A 19 -3.61 12.30 -8.14
CA PHE A 19 -4.02 13.15 -9.26
C PHE A 19 -3.16 14.40 -9.37
N VAL A 20 -2.84 15.05 -8.24
CA VAL A 20 -1.92 16.20 -8.21
C VAL A 20 -0.52 15.78 -8.69
N ASN A 21 0.02 14.65 -8.20
CA ASN A 21 1.29 14.10 -8.68
C ASN A 21 1.29 13.87 -10.20
N LEU A 22 0.21 13.31 -10.73
CA LEU A 22 0.07 13.07 -12.18
C LEU A 22 0.12 14.38 -12.98
N VAL A 23 -0.61 15.41 -12.55
CA VAL A 23 -0.64 16.73 -13.21
C VAL A 23 0.72 17.42 -13.13
N GLN A 24 1.47 17.20 -12.06
CA GLN A 24 2.83 17.72 -11.87
C GLN A 24 3.92 16.95 -12.65
N GLY A 25 3.55 15.86 -13.34
CA GLY A 25 4.51 15.00 -14.06
C GLY A 25 5.24 13.98 -13.19
N ASN A 26 4.86 13.85 -11.91
CA ASN A 26 5.44 12.87 -10.98
C ASN A 26 4.80 11.49 -11.19
N TYR A 27 5.00 10.92 -12.37
CA TYR A 27 4.30 9.69 -12.80
C TYR A 27 4.61 8.48 -11.92
N TYR A 28 5.85 8.35 -11.44
CA TYR A 28 6.23 7.27 -10.55
C TYR A 28 5.47 7.35 -9.21
N ALA A 29 5.48 8.51 -8.57
CA ALA A 29 4.74 8.73 -7.32
C ALA A 29 3.22 8.55 -7.52
N ALA A 30 2.67 9.04 -8.63
CA ALA A 30 1.27 8.83 -8.98
C ALA A 30 0.94 7.34 -9.17
N GLY A 31 1.75 6.61 -9.94
CA GLY A 31 1.54 5.19 -10.22
C GLY A 31 1.61 4.32 -8.98
N THR A 32 2.64 4.49 -8.15
CA THR A 32 2.80 3.75 -6.90
C THR A 32 1.70 4.09 -5.90
N GLY A 33 1.36 5.37 -5.75
CA GLY A 33 0.31 5.82 -4.85
C GLY A 33 -1.10 5.37 -5.24
N LEU A 34 -1.40 5.22 -6.54
CA LEU A 34 -2.69 4.70 -7.01
C LEU A 34 -2.93 3.24 -6.60
N LEU A 35 -1.90 2.43 -6.41
CA LEU A 35 -2.04 1.07 -5.89
C LEU A 35 -2.65 1.08 -4.48
N PHE A 36 -2.21 2.01 -3.62
CA PHE A 36 -2.80 2.21 -2.29
C PHE A 36 -4.22 2.75 -2.39
N CYS A 37 -4.42 3.78 -3.19
CA CYS A 37 -5.73 4.37 -3.40
C CYS A 37 -6.77 3.30 -3.76
N PHE A 38 -6.49 2.51 -4.78
CA PHE A 38 -7.40 1.46 -5.24
C PHE A 38 -7.57 0.33 -4.23
N THR A 39 -6.53 0.00 -3.45
CA THR A 39 -6.65 -0.96 -2.35
C THR A 39 -7.70 -0.49 -1.33
N TYR A 40 -7.59 0.74 -0.83
CA TYR A 40 -8.54 1.27 0.15
C TYR A 40 -9.95 1.37 -0.40
N LEU A 41 -10.12 1.90 -1.60
CA LEU A 41 -11.42 2.03 -2.23
C LEU A 41 -12.05 0.66 -2.52
N PHE A 42 -11.27 -0.29 -3.02
CA PHE A 42 -11.76 -1.64 -3.28
C PHE A 42 -12.23 -2.33 -2.00
N VAL A 43 -11.45 -2.26 -0.92
CA VAL A 43 -11.85 -2.79 0.40
C VAL A 43 -13.14 -2.14 0.89
N ALA A 44 -13.25 -0.81 0.76
CA ALA A 44 -14.44 -0.08 1.17
C ALA A 44 -15.69 -0.54 0.42
N PHE A 45 -15.63 -0.53 -0.91
CA PHE A 45 -16.76 -0.93 -1.76
C PHE A 45 -17.09 -2.41 -1.62
N SER A 46 -16.09 -3.28 -1.51
CA SER A 46 -16.31 -4.71 -1.27
C SER A 46 -17.07 -4.97 0.02
N LYS A 47 -16.78 -4.24 1.10
CA LYS A 47 -17.50 -4.33 2.37
C LYS A 47 -18.92 -3.76 2.31
N ILE A 48 -19.12 -2.66 1.59
CA ILE A 48 -20.44 -2.01 1.46
C ILE A 48 -21.36 -2.85 0.57
N LEU A 49 -20.85 -3.29 -0.58
CA LEU A 49 -21.61 -3.98 -1.63
C LEU A 49 -21.59 -5.50 -1.45
N LYS A 50 -20.86 -6.02 -0.45
CA LYS A 50 -20.70 -7.47 -0.20
C LYS A 50 -20.22 -8.23 -1.42
N LEU A 51 -19.19 -7.71 -2.09
CA LEU A 51 -18.62 -8.30 -3.29
C LEU A 51 -17.86 -9.59 -2.97
N ASN A 52 -17.67 -10.41 -4.00
CA ASN A 52 -16.80 -11.57 -3.92
C ASN A 52 -15.35 -11.10 -3.59
N PRO A 53 -14.65 -11.70 -2.61
CA PRO A 53 -13.29 -11.29 -2.23
C PRO A 53 -12.22 -11.70 -3.27
N VAL A 54 -12.46 -12.69 -4.10
CA VAL A 54 -11.47 -13.24 -5.04
C VAL A 54 -10.87 -12.19 -5.99
N PRO A 55 -11.64 -11.28 -6.63
CA PRO A 55 -11.06 -10.23 -7.46
C PRO A 55 -10.15 -9.29 -6.67
N PHE A 56 -10.50 -8.96 -5.42
CA PHE A 56 -9.63 -8.17 -4.56
C PHE A 56 -8.34 -8.91 -4.21
N ALA A 57 -8.40 -10.22 -3.94
CA ALA A 57 -7.22 -11.02 -3.64
C ALA A 57 -6.23 -11.06 -4.83
N TRP A 58 -6.71 -11.17 -6.07
CA TRP A 58 -5.86 -11.07 -7.25
C TRP A 58 -5.26 -9.67 -7.45
N PHE A 59 -6.05 -8.63 -7.24
CA PHE A 59 -5.54 -7.26 -7.25
C PHE A 59 -4.45 -7.06 -6.18
N SER A 60 -4.69 -7.51 -4.95
CA SER A 60 -3.71 -7.45 -3.85
C SER A 60 -2.43 -8.23 -4.19
N THR A 61 -2.54 -9.39 -4.84
CA THR A 61 -1.37 -10.16 -5.31
C THR A 61 -0.56 -9.34 -6.32
N PHE A 62 -1.22 -8.73 -7.29
CA PHE A 62 -0.56 -7.83 -8.24
C PHE A 62 0.16 -6.68 -7.51
N VAL A 63 -0.49 -6.04 -6.55
CA VAL A 63 0.12 -4.97 -5.75
C VAL A 63 1.32 -5.49 -4.94
N ALA A 64 1.21 -6.67 -4.31
CA ALA A 64 2.29 -7.28 -3.54
C ALA A 64 3.55 -7.54 -4.41
N VAL A 65 3.37 -8.06 -5.62
CA VAL A 65 4.49 -8.27 -6.56
C VAL A 65 5.14 -6.93 -6.94
N ASN A 66 4.35 -5.91 -7.25
CA ASN A 66 4.88 -4.58 -7.56
C ASN A 66 5.57 -3.94 -6.36
N ALA A 67 5.07 -4.15 -5.14
CA ALA A 67 5.72 -3.66 -3.92
C ALA A 67 7.13 -4.25 -3.73
N VAL A 68 7.33 -5.53 -4.08
CA VAL A 68 8.68 -6.12 -4.07
C VAL A 68 9.58 -5.43 -5.10
N VAL A 69 9.08 -5.16 -6.30
CA VAL A 69 9.84 -4.47 -7.36
C VAL A 69 10.20 -3.05 -6.90
N PHE A 70 9.25 -2.29 -6.38
CA PHE A 70 9.49 -0.91 -5.91
C PHE A 70 10.45 -0.88 -4.72
N GLY A 71 10.30 -1.81 -3.75
CA GLY A 71 11.22 -1.93 -2.64
C GLY A 71 12.64 -2.26 -3.07
N THR A 72 12.80 -3.04 -4.14
CA THR A 72 14.12 -3.32 -4.72
C THR A 72 14.70 -2.09 -5.41
N ILE A 73 13.91 -1.36 -6.17
CA ILE A 73 14.35 -0.14 -6.86
C ILE A 73 14.71 0.94 -5.82
N GLU A 74 13.79 1.26 -4.91
CA GLU A 74 13.98 2.34 -3.94
C GLU A 74 15.00 2.00 -2.85
N GLY A 75 15.15 0.73 -2.51
CA GLY A 75 16.06 0.31 -1.44
C GLY A 75 17.47 0.02 -1.87
N PHE A 76 17.67 -0.50 -3.08
CA PHE A 76 18.99 -1.05 -3.47
C PHE A 76 19.50 -0.55 -4.81
N LEU A 77 18.65 -0.45 -5.83
CA LEU A 77 19.11 -0.15 -7.19
C LEU A 77 19.17 1.35 -7.47
N GLY A 78 18.21 2.11 -6.96
CA GLY A 78 18.01 3.50 -7.38
C GLY A 78 17.54 3.62 -8.83
N SER A 79 17.37 4.84 -9.29
CA SER A 79 17.07 5.15 -10.70
C SER A 79 17.40 6.61 -10.99
N GLU A 80 18.37 6.86 -11.86
CA GLU A 80 18.69 8.22 -12.29
C GLU A 80 17.52 8.86 -13.04
N VAL A 81 16.82 8.08 -13.88
CA VAL A 81 15.68 8.56 -14.67
C VAL A 81 14.50 9.01 -13.77
N LEU A 82 14.33 8.34 -12.63
CA LEU A 82 13.27 8.66 -11.67
C LEU A 82 13.76 9.57 -10.53
N GLY A 83 15.06 9.90 -10.49
CA GLY A 83 15.65 10.66 -9.41
C GLY A 83 15.64 9.93 -8.05
N ILE A 84 15.66 8.59 -8.08
CA ILE A 84 15.62 7.76 -6.87
C ILE A 84 17.01 7.43 -6.40
N THR A 85 17.36 7.89 -5.19
CA THR A 85 18.57 7.47 -4.47
C THR A 85 18.23 6.28 -3.58
N PRO A 86 19.02 5.19 -3.58
CA PRO A 86 18.75 4.02 -2.76
C PRO A 86 18.69 4.34 -1.27
N ASP A 87 17.66 3.86 -0.60
CA ASP A 87 17.46 3.98 0.84
C ASP A 87 16.78 2.72 1.38
N LEU A 88 17.50 1.95 2.21
CA LEU A 88 17.03 0.69 2.78
C LEU A 88 15.74 0.83 3.61
N ARG A 89 15.44 2.03 4.11
CA ARG A 89 14.19 2.30 4.84
C ARG A 89 12.98 2.08 3.95
N TRP A 90 13.06 2.52 2.69
CA TRP A 90 12.00 2.29 1.70
C TRP A 90 11.88 0.82 1.33
N ALA A 91 12.99 0.08 1.20
CA ALA A 91 12.92 -1.36 0.99
C ALA A 91 12.12 -2.06 2.11
N GLY A 92 12.43 -1.74 3.37
CA GLY A 92 11.73 -2.30 4.52
C GLY A 92 10.24 -2.01 4.49
N ILE A 93 9.85 -0.77 4.19
CA ILE A 93 8.45 -0.35 4.09
C ILE A 93 7.72 -1.12 2.97
N TRP A 94 8.27 -1.14 1.77
CA TRP A 94 7.67 -1.82 0.62
C TRP A 94 7.53 -3.33 0.83
N TYR A 95 8.54 -3.99 1.43
CA TYR A 95 8.48 -5.44 1.67
C TYR A 95 7.46 -5.80 2.75
N LEU A 96 7.31 -4.99 3.80
CA LEU A 96 6.24 -5.18 4.77
C LEU A 96 4.87 -5.07 4.08
N TRP A 97 4.65 -4.04 3.30
CA TRP A 97 3.40 -3.89 2.54
C TRP A 97 3.17 -5.05 1.56
N ALA A 98 4.22 -5.58 0.92
CA ALA A 98 4.10 -6.76 0.07
C ALA A 98 3.58 -7.98 0.86
N ILE A 99 4.05 -8.16 2.10
CA ILE A 99 3.58 -9.22 2.98
C ILE A 99 2.09 -9.01 3.30
N LEU A 100 1.70 -7.80 3.69
CA LEU A 100 0.31 -7.51 4.03
C LEU A 100 -0.63 -7.74 2.83
N TRP A 101 -0.30 -7.23 1.64
CA TRP A 101 -1.10 -7.47 0.45
C TRP A 101 -1.15 -8.95 0.07
N GLY A 102 -0.04 -9.70 0.27
CA GLY A 102 0.03 -11.14 0.04
C GLY A 102 -0.90 -11.94 0.94
N THR A 103 -1.32 -11.42 2.10
CA THR A 103 -2.26 -12.12 3.00
C THR A 103 -3.62 -12.38 2.35
N ALA A 104 -4.09 -11.48 1.48
CA ALA A 104 -5.36 -11.67 0.77
C ALA A 104 -5.32 -12.88 -0.18
N PHE A 105 -4.19 -13.15 -0.84
CA PHE A 105 -4.01 -14.36 -1.63
C PHE A 105 -4.11 -15.62 -0.77
N VAL A 106 -3.45 -15.59 0.39
CA VAL A 106 -3.45 -16.75 1.32
C VAL A 106 -4.86 -17.02 1.86
N GLU A 107 -5.61 -15.97 2.24
CA GLU A 107 -6.96 -16.14 2.80
C GLU A 107 -8.01 -16.48 1.73
N ASP A 108 -8.07 -15.70 0.65
CA ASP A 108 -9.19 -15.74 -0.29
C ASP A 108 -8.95 -16.63 -1.52
N ILE A 109 -7.69 -16.95 -1.86
CA ILE A 109 -7.35 -17.86 -2.97
C ILE A 109 -6.94 -19.23 -2.45
N MET A 110 -6.02 -19.29 -1.47
CA MET A 110 -5.57 -20.56 -0.89
C MET A 110 -6.55 -21.12 0.16
N GLY A 111 -7.52 -20.35 0.62
CA GLY A 111 -8.51 -20.72 1.63
C GLY A 111 -7.95 -20.92 3.05
N LYS A 112 -6.77 -20.41 3.34
CA LYS A 112 -6.12 -20.53 4.66
C LYS A 112 -6.48 -19.34 5.55
N LYS A 113 -7.10 -19.62 6.69
CA LYS A 113 -7.46 -18.57 7.66
C LYS A 113 -6.24 -18.12 8.46
N LEU A 114 -5.85 -16.86 8.33
CA LEU A 114 -4.77 -16.25 9.10
C LEU A 114 -5.23 -15.65 10.44
N GLY A 115 -6.54 -15.58 10.68
CA GLY A 115 -7.13 -15.21 11.96
C GLY A 115 -6.72 -13.83 12.44
N LYS A 116 -6.10 -13.76 13.64
CA LYS A 116 -5.67 -12.47 14.22
C LYS A 116 -4.35 -11.93 13.65
N PHE A 117 -3.67 -12.70 12.81
CA PHE A 117 -2.40 -12.27 12.21
C PHE A 117 -2.57 -11.03 11.33
N VAL A 118 -3.56 -11.03 10.42
CA VAL A 118 -3.78 -9.91 9.50
C VAL A 118 -4.11 -8.60 10.23
N PRO A 119 -5.08 -8.56 11.17
CA PRO A 119 -5.31 -7.35 11.95
C PRO A 119 -4.09 -6.88 12.76
N GLY A 120 -3.34 -7.82 13.35
CA GLY A 120 -2.10 -7.52 14.07
C GLY A 120 -1.04 -6.89 13.17
N LEU A 121 -0.84 -7.48 11.99
CA LEU A 121 0.08 -6.96 10.97
C LEU A 121 -0.33 -5.56 10.50
N GLN A 122 -1.61 -5.31 10.25
CA GLN A 122 -2.13 -4.00 9.86
C GLN A 122 -1.82 -2.91 10.89
N VAL A 123 -2.00 -3.21 12.19
CA VAL A 123 -1.66 -2.26 13.26
C VAL A 123 -0.16 -2.03 13.33
N PHE A 124 0.64 -3.09 13.29
CA PHE A 124 2.09 -3.01 13.29
C PHE A 124 2.61 -2.16 12.11
N GLU A 125 2.18 -2.46 10.90
CA GLU A 125 2.60 -1.72 9.72
C GLU A 125 2.10 -0.27 9.73
N GLY A 126 0.89 -0.01 10.20
CA GLY A 126 0.38 1.34 10.36
C GLY A 126 1.28 2.21 11.25
N VAL A 127 1.86 1.62 12.30
CA VAL A 127 2.82 2.31 13.18
C VAL A 127 4.19 2.43 12.52
N VAL A 128 4.75 1.32 12.05
CA VAL A 128 6.17 1.24 11.62
C VAL A 128 6.39 1.82 10.23
N THR A 129 5.42 1.69 9.33
CA THR A 129 5.58 2.09 7.92
C THR A 129 4.87 3.40 7.57
N ALA A 130 3.98 3.89 8.42
CA ALA A 130 3.25 5.12 8.15
C ALA A 130 3.43 6.16 9.26
N TRP A 131 3.06 5.84 10.52
CA TRP A 131 3.08 6.84 11.59
C TRP A 131 4.50 7.28 11.95
N ILE A 132 5.42 6.35 12.22
CA ILE A 132 6.81 6.69 12.55
C ILE A 132 7.50 7.44 11.40
N PRO A 133 7.54 6.92 10.16
CA PRO A 133 8.11 7.65 9.03
C PRO A 133 7.47 9.02 8.82
N GLY A 134 6.15 9.11 8.90
CA GLY A 134 5.43 10.38 8.75
C GLY A 134 5.85 11.43 9.79
N VAL A 135 5.99 11.03 11.06
CA VAL A 135 6.51 11.93 12.11
C VAL A 135 7.97 12.32 11.84
N MET A 136 8.82 11.37 11.44
CA MET A 136 10.23 11.64 11.13
C MET A 136 10.37 12.64 9.98
N MET A 137 9.56 12.49 8.92
CA MET A 137 9.52 13.43 7.80
C MET A 137 9.08 14.82 8.24
N LEU A 138 8.05 14.94 9.08
CA LEU A 138 7.58 16.23 9.62
C LEU A 138 8.65 16.92 10.47
N LEU A 139 9.48 16.15 11.16
CA LEU A 139 10.58 16.67 11.98
C LEU A 139 11.88 16.91 11.18
N GLY A 140 11.92 16.56 9.91
CA GLY A 140 13.10 16.68 9.05
C GLY A 140 14.25 15.74 9.44
N VAL A 141 13.94 14.60 10.06
CA VAL A 141 14.94 13.58 10.50
C VAL A 141 14.81 12.26 9.74
N TRP A 142 14.05 12.23 8.67
CA TRP A 142 13.93 11.08 7.77
C TRP A 142 15.14 10.97 6.84
#